data_990bfcf0205dc6ce12df5f5469833e59
#
_entry.id   990bfcf0205dc6ce12df5f5469833e59
#
_cell.length_a   1.000
_cell.length_b   1.000
_cell.length_c   1.000
_cell.angle_alpha   90.00
_cell.angle_beta   90.00
_cell.angle_gamma   90.00
#
_symmetry.space_group_name_H-M   'P 1'
#
loop_
_entity.id
_entity.type
_entity.pdbx_description
1 polymer ?
#
loop_
_entity_poly.entity_id
_entity_poly.type
_entity_poly.pdbx_seq_one_letter_code
_entity_poly.pdbx_strand_id
1 'polypeptide(L)'
;KAEILKLENRIESLVPWLSLDIPMNATGTKKTSVILGSIPGLADISGIYEILADATPEVEAADAYVISSGQDMTCIAVICLKQEEQSIEEALRSRGFSRIAQSSAKTPAGETEELKQAIKEKENRISQIEQEVIRLAEQREEIYLLADYYRVRAEKYEVLGEIPQSANTFVLSGYVPHRDVEKVKRVLESKYDCAIDVEELKEEEEPPVLLKNN
;
A
#
# COMPACT_ATOMS: atom_id res chain seq x y z
N LYS A 1 0.55 -4.85 -2.22
CA LYS A 1 1.01 -4.51 -3.59
C LYS A 1 2.24 -3.61 -3.57
N ALA A 2 2.25 -2.48 -2.83
CA ALA A 2 3.43 -1.60 -2.75
C ALA A 2 4.70 -2.31 -2.21
N GLU A 3 4.54 -3.24 -1.27
CA GLU A 3 5.67 -4.03 -0.78
C GLU A 3 6.22 -5.01 -1.83
N ILE A 4 5.37 -5.61 -2.66
CA ILE A 4 5.80 -6.47 -3.77
C ILE A 4 6.65 -5.67 -4.74
N LEU A 5 6.17 -4.50 -5.18
CA LEU A 5 6.92 -3.61 -6.06
C LEU A 5 8.30 -3.23 -5.48
N LYS A 6 8.39 -3.02 -4.16
CA LYS A 6 9.67 -2.74 -3.50
C LYS A 6 10.63 -3.94 -3.56
N LEU A 7 10.11 -5.17 -3.41
CA LEU A 7 10.92 -6.38 -3.53
C LEU A 7 11.36 -6.62 -4.98
N GLU A 8 10.48 -6.37 -5.96
CA GLU A 8 10.79 -6.46 -7.38
C GLU A 8 11.89 -5.48 -7.78
N ASN A 9 11.79 -4.20 -7.38
CA ASN A 9 12.83 -3.20 -7.61
C ASN A 9 14.17 -3.62 -6.98
N ARG A 10 14.13 -4.30 -5.82
CA ARG A 10 15.35 -4.84 -5.21
C ARG A 10 15.94 -5.96 -6.05
N ILE A 11 15.12 -6.87 -6.56
CA ILE A 11 15.55 -7.94 -7.47
C ILE A 11 16.20 -7.32 -8.73
N GLU A 12 15.57 -6.33 -9.35
CA GLU A 12 16.14 -5.64 -10.52
C GLU A 12 17.50 -5.04 -10.22
N SER A 13 17.69 -4.45 -9.05
CA SER A 13 19.00 -3.91 -8.64
C SER A 13 20.08 -4.97 -8.45
N LEU A 14 19.69 -6.24 -8.23
CA LEU A 14 20.61 -7.37 -8.08
C LEU A 14 20.93 -8.07 -9.41
N VAL A 15 20.13 -7.86 -10.46
CA VAL A 15 20.32 -8.53 -11.77
C VAL A 15 21.75 -8.40 -12.31
N PRO A 16 22.38 -7.22 -12.33
CA PRO A 16 23.76 -7.09 -12.84
C PRO A 16 24.79 -7.85 -12.02
N TRP A 17 24.45 -8.28 -10.81
CA TRP A 17 25.36 -8.92 -9.84
C TRP A 17 25.12 -10.42 -9.69
N LEU A 18 24.20 -11.03 -10.43
CA LEU A 18 23.79 -12.43 -10.24
C LEU A 18 24.92 -13.45 -10.41
N SER A 19 25.95 -13.13 -11.20
CA SER A 19 27.13 -13.99 -11.40
C SER A 19 28.19 -13.87 -10.29
N LEU A 20 27.94 -13.01 -9.29
CA LEU A 20 28.86 -12.82 -8.16
C LEU A 20 28.64 -13.93 -7.12
N ASP A 21 29.68 -14.75 -6.88
CA ASP A 21 29.60 -15.88 -5.95
C ASP A 21 29.91 -15.51 -4.48
N ILE A 22 30.27 -14.26 -4.22
CA ILE A 22 30.55 -13.77 -2.88
C ILE A 22 29.41 -12.84 -2.36
N PRO A 23 29.26 -12.72 -1.04
CA PRO A 23 28.31 -11.75 -0.46
C PRO A 23 28.63 -10.31 -0.87
N MET A 24 27.60 -9.52 -1.11
CA MET A 24 27.79 -8.11 -1.51
C MET A 24 28.44 -7.23 -0.43
N ASN A 25 28.45 -7.67 0.82
CA ASN A 25 29.15 -7.01 1.91
C ASN A 25 30.56 -7.56 2.15
N ALA A 26 31.09 -8.35 1.22
CA ALA A 26 32.45 -8.88 1.34
C ALA A 26 33.49 -7.74 1.32
N THR A 27 34.24 -7.61 2.39
CA THR A 27 35.27 -6.56 2.53
C THR A 27 36.69 -7.11 2.32
N GLY A 28 36.79 -8.41 2.08
CA GLY A 28 38.09 -9.10 1.91
C GLY A 28 38.59 -9.79 3.17
N THR A 29 39.91 -9.87 3.34
CA THR A 29 40.58 -10.55 4.44
C THR A 29 41.38 -9.56 5.31
N LYS A 30 42.22 -10.06 6.20
CA LYS A 30 43.16 -9.20 6.97
C LYS A 30 44.16 -8.45 6.10
N LYS A 31 44.54 -9.03 4.96
CA LYS A 31 45.58 -8.49 4.06
C LYS A 31 45.05 -7.99 2.73
N THR A 32 43.86 -8.45 2.30
CA THR A 32 43.26 -8.11 1.02
C THR A 32 41.96 -7.34 1.23
N SER A 33 41.64 -6.46 0.29
CA SER A 33 40.36 -5.76 0.20
C SER A 33 39.63 -6.17 -1.07
N VAL A 34 38.27 -6.15 -1.00
CA VAL A 34 37.37 -6.38 -2.13
C VAL A 34 36.59 -5.11 -2.39
N ILE A 35 36.75 -4.57 -3.59
CA ILE A 35 36.04 -3.36 -4.05
C ILE A 35 35.02 -3.79 -5.07
N LEU A 36 33.72 -3.56 -4.76
CA LEU A 36 32.60 -3.84 -5.65
C LEU A 36 31.99 -2.52 -6.11
N GLY A 37 31.75 -2.39 -7.40
CA GLY A 37 31.13 -1.18 -7.94
C GLY A 37 30.87 -1.25 -9.44
N SER A 38 30.43 -0.14 -10.00
CA SER A 38 30.13 -0.04 -11.42
C SER A 38 30.88 1.12 -12.07
N ILE A 39 31.22 0.95 -13.34
CA ILE A 39 31.81 1.98 -14.21
C ILE A 39 30.77 2.29 -15.31
N PRO A 40 30.55 3.56 -15.69
CA PRO A 40 29.66 3.91 -16.77
C PRO A 40 30.17 3.40 -18.12
N GLY A 41 29.25 2.94 -18.96
CA GLY A 41 29.54 2.42 -20.29
C GLY A 41 30.07 1.00 -20.32
N LEU A 42 30.46 0.57 -21.52
CA LEU A 42 31.00 -0.75 -21.78
C LEU A 42 32.50 -0.75 -21.47
N ALA A 43 32.92 -1.54 -20.52
CA ALA A 43 34.33 -1.77 -20.21
C ALA A 43 34.64 -3.27 -20.24
N ASP A 44 35.75 -3.61 -20.85
CA ASP A 44 36.32 -4.96 -20.79
C ASP A 44 37.40 -5.05 -19.71
N ILE A 45 37.82 -6.26 -19.43
CA ILE A 45 38.82 -6.52 -18.40
C ILE A 45 40.17 -5.84 -18.72
N SER A 46 40.55 -5.75 -20.02
CA SER A 46 41.78 -5.11 -20.48
C SER A 46 41.76 -3.62 -20.19
N GLY A 47 40.64 -2.94 -20.47
CA GLY A 47 40.45 -1.53 -20.16
C GLY A 47 40.51 -1.23 -18.66
N ILE A 48 40.06 -2.15 -17.81
CA ILE A 48 40.17 -1.99 -16.36
C ILE A 48 41.60 -2.08 -15.91
N TYR A 49 42.40 -3.06 -16.44
CA TYR A 49 43.83 -3.16 -16.14
C TYR A 49 44.62 -1.98 -16.68
N GLU A 50 44.30 -1.41 -17.84
CA GLU A 50 44.91 -0.18 -18.35
C GLU A 50 44.68 1.00 -17.38
N ILE A 51 43.44 1.17 -16.87
CA ILE A 51 43.15 2.21 -15.88
C ILE A 51 43.99 2.04 -14.61
N LEU A 52 44.14 0.81 -14.12
CA LEU A 52 44.93 0.52 -12.93
C LEU A 52 46.42 0.73 -13.18
N ALA A 53 46.94 0.28 -14.33
CA ALA A 53 48.38 0.44 -14.68
C ALA A 53 48.78 1.91 -14.86
N ASP A 54 47.92 2.71 -15.51
CA ASP A 54 48.23 4.13 -15.77
C ASP A 54 48.17 4.98 -14.49
N ALA A 55 47.20 4.72 -13.64
CA ALA A 55 46.95 5.56 -12.46
C ALA A 55 47.69 5.11 -11.20
N THR A 56 48.07 3.82 -11.13
CA THR A 56 48.72 3.22 -9.94
C THR A 56 49.87 2.30 -10.30
N PRO A 57 50.96 2.84 -10.89
CA PRO A 57 52.11 2.02 -11.33
C PRO A 57 52.87 1.35 -10.17
N GLU A 58 52.64 1.76 -8.94
CA GLU A 58 53.28 1.23 -7.73
C GLU A 58 52.51 0.05 -7.11
N VAL A 59 51.30 -0.28 -7.65
CA VAL A 59 50.49 -1.38 -7.16
C VAL A 59 51.06 -2.71 -7.59
N GLU A 60 51.44 -3.55 -6.61
CA GLU A 60 52.10 -4.83 -6.86
C GLU A 60 51.10 -5.96 -7.19
N ALA A 61 49.91 -5.91 -6.63
CA ALA A 61 48.93 -6.99 -6.77
C ALA A 61 47.49 -6.48 -6.75
N ALA A 62 46.87 -6.39 -7.91
CA ALA A 62 45.45 -6.19 -8.08
C ALA A 62 44.90 -7.18 -9.11
N ASP A 63 43.77 -7.77 -8.82
CA ASP A 63 43.03 -8.63 -9.74
C ASP A 63 41.60 -8.08 -9.95
N ALA A 64 41.20 -8.03 -11.20
CA ALA A 64 39.90 -7.44 -11.58
C ALA A 64 39.01 -8.45 -12.30
N TYR A 65 37.75 -8.44 -11.97
CA TYR A 65 36.74 -9.32 -12.56
C TYR A 65 35.57 -8.48 -13.07
N VAL A 66 35.18 -8.72 -14.33
CA VAL A 66 33.91 -8.17 -14.87
C VAL A 66 32.79 -9.12 -14.51
N ILE A 67 31.86 -8.63 -13.69
CA ILE A 67 30.69 -9.40 -13.23
C ILE A 67 29.61 -9.37 -14.29
N SER A 68 29.31 -8.18 -14.81
CA SER A 68 28.40 -7.99 -15.93
C SER A 68 28.82 -6.77 -16.73
N SER A 69 28.61 -6.81 -18.03
CA SER A 69 28.91 -5.71 -18.95
C SER A 69 27.68 -5.35 -19.76
N GLY A 70 27.24 -4.08 -19.68
CA GLY A 70 26.11 -3.52 -20.39
C GLY A 70 26.45 -2.20 -21.08
N GLN A 71 25.59 -1.73 -21.96
CA GLN A 71 25.81 -0.46 -22.68
C GLN A 71 25.87 0.74 -21.73
N ASP A 72 25.07 0.72 -20.66
CA ASP A 72 24.96 1.83 -19.72
C ASP A 72 26.00 1.75 -18.60
N MET A 73 26.29 0.53 -18.12
CA MET A 73 27.25 0.32 -17.04
C MET A 73 27.87 -1.07 -17.07
N THR A 74 29.10 -1.18 -16.57
CA THR A 74 29.82 -2.42 -16.33
C THR A 74 30.05 -2.60 -14.82
N CYS A 75 29.60 -3.73 -14.28
CA CYS A 75 29.80 -4.10 -12.87
C CYS A 75 31.09 -4.87 -12.72
N ILE A 76 31.94 -4.45 -11.78
CA ILE A 76 33.28 -5.01 -11.55
C ILE A 76 33.51 -5.36 -10.09
N ALA A 77 34.36 -6.35 -9.88
CA ALA A 77 34.97 -6.65 -8.59
C ALA A 77 36.50 -6.53 -8.72
N VAL A 78 37.13 -5.80 -7.81
CA VAL A 78 38.58 -5.69 -7.76
C VAL A 78 39.04 -6.20 -6.40
N ILE A 79 40.02 -7.08 -6.42
CA ILE A 79 40.67 -7.62 -5.25
C ILE A 79 42.09 -7.05 -5.21
N CYS A 80 42.49 -6.42 -4.12
CA CYS A 80 43.78 -5.79 -3.96
C CYS A 80 44.35 -5.97 -2.55
N LEU A 81 45.59 -5.56 -2.34
CA LEU A 81 46.15 -5.45 -1.00
C LEU A 81 45.45 -4.30 -0.24
N LYS A 82 45.24 -4.50 1.05
CA LYS A 82 44.47 -3.52 1.88
C LYS A 82 45.13 -2.14 1.95
N GLN A 83 46.44 -2.09 1.88
CA GLN A 83 47.21 -0.84 1.86
C GLN A 83 47.08 -0.07 0.53
N GLU A 84 46.65 -0.72 -0.54
CA GLU A 84 46.48 -0.16 -1.88
C GLU A 84 45.04 0.17 -2.22
N GLU A 85 44.10 -0.22 -1.35
CA GLU A 85 42.63 -0.02 -1.57
C GLU A 85 42.30 1.41 -1.96
N GLN A 86 42.83 2.40 -1.24
CA GLN A 86 42.51 3.79 -1.47
C GLN A 86 43.03 4.29 -2.83
N SER A 87 44.25 3.97 -3.18
CA SER A 87 44.85 4.35 -4.46
C SER A 87 44.12 3.76 -5.65
N ILE A 88 43.75 2.49 -5.55
CA ILE A 88 42.95 1.79 -6.57
C ILE A 88 41.54 2.39 -6.68
N GLU A 89 40.88 2.67 -5.56
CA GLU A 89 39.55 3.26 -5.58
C GLU A 89 39.56 4.68 -6.18
N GLU A 90 40.60 5.48 -5.89
CA GLU A 90 40.79 6.81 -6.50
C GLU A 90 41.05 6.73 -8.01
N ALA A 91 41.85 5.78 -8.44
CA ALA A 91 42.08 5.50 -9.86
C ALA A 91 40.79 5.13 -10.60
N LEU A 92 40.02 4.24 -10.06
CA LEU A 92 38.73 3.85 -10.63
C LEU A 92 37.69 5.01 -10.63
N ARG A 93 37.65 5.81 -9.56
CA ARG A 93 36.77 6.99 -9.47
C ARG A 93 37.10 8.05 -10.53
N SER A 94 38.35 8.19 -10.93
CA SER A 94 38.73 9.11 -12.02
C SER A 94 38.04 8.77 -13.35
N ARG A 95 37.61 7.54 -13.52
CA ARG A 95 36.86 7.02 -14.67
C ARG A 95 35.33 6.83 -14.41
N GLY A 96 34.82 7.46 -13.33
CA GLY A 96 33.39 7.44 -12.99
C GLY A 96 32.96 6.18 -12.21
N PHE A 97 33.85 5.45 -11.61
CA PHE A 97 33.50 4.33 -10.75
C PHE A 97 32.66 4.76 -9.56
N SER A 98 31.58 4.03 -9.33
CA SER A 98 30.71 4.19 -8.18
C SER A 98 30.71 2.90 -7.36
N ARG A 99 31.15 3.01 -6.10
CA ARG A 99 31.14 1.88 -5.17
C ARG A 99 29.70 1.55 -4.80
N ILE A 100 29.35 0.27 -4.80
CA ILE A 100 28.02 -0.17 -4.39
C ILE A 100 27.88 -0.06 -2.87
N ALA A 101 26.71 0.40 -2.42
CA ALA A 101 26.37 0.38 -1.00
C ALA A 101 26.17 -1.07 -0.55
N GLN A 102 27.14 -1.61 0.19
CA GLN A 102 27.16 -2.99 0.64
C GLN A 102 26.10 -3.21 1.72
N SER A 103 25.00 -3.85 1.37
CA SER A 103 23.86 -3.99 2.29
C SER A 103 23.46 -5.43 2.62
N SER A 104 24.03 -6.43 1.93
CA SER A 104 23.61 -7.83 2.09
C SER A 104 24.77 -8.76 2.42
N ALA A 105 24.57 -9.58 3.44
CA ALA A 105 25.47 -10.66 3.83
C ALA A 105 25.29 -11.94 3.00
N LYS A 106 24.41 -11.89 1.99
CA LYS A 106 24.09 -13.00 1.11
C LYS A 106 24.65 -12.75 -0.29
N THR A 107 24.84 -13.84 -1.03
CA THR A 107 25.14 -13.72 -2.46
C THR A 107 23.93 -13.14 -3.19
N PRO A 108 24.12 -12.39 -4.29
CA PRO A 108 23.01 -11.80 -5.05
C PRO A 108 22.00 -12.85 -5.54
N ALA A 109 22.48 -14.01 -5.95
CA ALA A 109 21.61 -15.12 -6.35
C ALA A 109 20.77 -15.64 -5.18
N GLY A 110 21.39 -15.84 -4.00
CA GLY A 110 20.68 -16.28 -2.80
C GLY A 110 19.65 -15.25 -2.29
N GLU A 111 20.02 -13.96 -2.30
CA GLU A 111 19.08 -12.88 -1.94
C GLU A 111 17.89 -12.83 -2.92
N THR A 112 18.17 -12.95 -4.23
CA THR A 112 17.13 -12.94 -5.26
C THR A 112 16.11 -14.07 -5.06
N GLU A 113 16.57 -15.27 -4.73
CA GLU A 113 15.68 -16.41 -4.51
C GLU A 113 14.79 -16.21 -3.28
N GLU A 114 15.34 -15.68 -2.20
CA GLU A 114 14.55 -15.35 -1.00
C GLU A 114 13.50 -14.24 -1.28
N LEU A 115 13.89 -13.22 -2.05
CA LEU A 115 12.98 -12.15 -2.43
C LEU A 115 11.83 -12.68 -3.31
N LYS A 116 12.12 -13.58 -4.26
CA LYS A 116 11.08 -14.25 -5.07
C LYS A 116 10.13 -15.08 -4.20
N GLN A 117 10.68 -15.80 -3.23
CA GLN A 117 9.87 -16.56 -2.28
C GLN A 117 8.93 -15.64 -1.48
N ALA A 118 9.48 -14.52 -0.97
CA ALA A 118 8.69 -13.54 -0.23
C ALA A 118 7.59 -12.88 -1.09
N ILE A 119 7.85 -12.62 -2.36
CA ILE A 119 6.83 -12.12 -3.31
C ILE A 119 5.71 -13.15 -3.44
N LYS A 120 6.05 -14.41 -3.70
CA LYS A 120 5.07 -15.50 -3.84
C LYS A 120 4.19 -15.67 -2.61
N GLU A 121 4.76 -15.55 -1.41
CA GLU A 121 3.99 -15.61 -0.15
C GLU A 121 3.00 -14.45 -0.04
N LYS A 122 3.44 -13.24 -0.41
CA LYS A 122 2.56 -12.05 -0.41
C LYS A 122 1.44 -12.14 -1.46
N GLU A 123 1.71 -12.68 -2.64
CA GLU A 123 0.71 -12.93 -3.68
C GLU A 123 -0.33 -13.95 -3.22
N ASN A 124 0.11 -15.06 -2.62
CA ASN A 124 -0.78 -16.04 -2.02
C ASN A 124 -1.66 -15.43 -0.93
N ARG A 125 -1.09 -14.54 -0.10
CA ARG A 125 -1.85 -13.85 0.94
C ARG A 125 -2.90 -12.89 0.35
N ILE A 126 -2.57 -12.18 -0.73
CA ILE A 126 -3.53 -11.34 -1.46
C ILE A 126 -4.68 -12.19 -1.97
N SER A 127 -4.39 -13.31 -2.63
CA SER A 127 -5.42 -14.22 -3.14
C SER A 127 -6.34 -14.77 -2.04
N GLN A 128 -5.78 -15.14 -0.88
CA GLN A 128 -6.57 -15.57 0.28
C GLN A 128 -7.51 -14.47 0.77
N ILE A 129 -7.02 -13.24 0.88
CA ILE A 129 -7.84 -12.09 1.30
C ILE A 129 -8.95 -11.81 0.28
N GLU A 130 -8.65 -11.87 -1.01
CA GLU A 130 -9.65 -11.68 -2.07
C GLU A 130 -10.76 -12.74 -1.98
N GLN A 131 -10.41 -14.00 -1.75
CA GLN A 131 -11.40 -15.07 -1.53
C GLN A 131 -12.24 -14.86 -0.26
N GLU A 132 -11.62 -14.35 0.80
CA GLU A 132 -12.33 -14.03 2.04
C GLU A 132 -13.32 -12.87 1.85
N VAL A 133 -12.93 -11.83 1.11
CA VAL A 133 -13.83 -10.72 0.74
C VAL A 133 -15.00 -11.21 -0.12
N ILE A 134 -14.76 -12.09 -1.09
CA ILE A 134 -15.83 -12.67 -1.93
C ILE A 134 -16.82 -13.44 -1.05
N ARG A 135 -16.32 -14.26 -0.12
CA ARG A 135 -17.18 -15.00 0.80
C ARG A 135 -18.02 -14.11 1.71
N LEU A 136 -17.42 -13.00 2.19
CA LEU A 136 -18.13 -12.00 2.99
C LEU A 136 -19.17 -11.21 2.18
N ALA A 137 -18.99 -11.11 0.86
CA ALA A 137 -19.94 -10.44 -0.02
C ALA A 137 -21.30 -11.14 -0.07
N GLU A 138 -21.36 -12.45 0.21
CA GLU A 138 -22.63 -13.20 0.32
C GLU A 138 -23.48 -12.72 1.49
N GLN A 139 -22.88 -12.18 2.55
CA GLN A 139 -23.57 -11.64 3.73
C GLN A 139 -23.97 -10.17 3.59
N ARG A 140 -23.70 -9.56 2.44
CA ARG A 140 -23.90 -8.12 2.22
C ARG A 140 -25.37 -7.70 2.39
N GLU A 141 -26.30 -8.50 1.91
CA GLU A 141 -27.73 -8.20 2.01
C GLU A 141 -28.21 -8.22 3.45
N GLU A 142 -27.73 -9.16 4.26
CA GLU A 142 -28.05 -9.23 5.69
C GLU A 142 -27.51 -8.01 6.45
N ILE A 143 -26.32 -7.57 6.11
CA ILE A 143 -25.70 -6.36 6.70
C ILE A 143 -26.50 -5.12 6.34
N TYR A 144 -26.95 -4.99 5.10
CA TYR A 144 -27.78 -3.86 4.68
C TYR A 144 -29.14 -3.87 5.39
N LEU A 145 -29.79 -5.02 5.48
CA LEU A 145 -31.04 -5.15 6.21
C LEU A 145 -30.89 -4.75 7.69
N LEU A 146 -29.80 -5.17 8.32
CA LEU A 146 -29.50 -4.81 9.69
C LEU A 146 -29.21 -3.31 9.84
N ALA A 147 -28.46 -2.72 8.91
CA ALA A 147 -28.19 -1.28 8.90
C ALA A 147 -29.48 -0.47 8.73
N ASP A 148 -30.36 -0.87 7.82
CA ASP A 148 -31.66 -0.23 7.62
C ASP A 148 -32.55 -0.35 8.85
N TYR A 149 -32.58 -1.51 9.50
CA TYR A 149 -33.30 -1.71 10.75
C TYR A 149 -32.85 -0.73 11.84
N TYR A 150 -31.55 -0.61 12.06
CA TYR A 150 -31.04 0.31 13.07
C TYR A 150 -31.22 1.77 12.69
N ARG A 151 -31.16 2.12 11.40
CA ARG A 151 -31.44 3.49 10.93
C ARG A 151 -32.89 3.89 11.21
N VAL A 152 -33.84 3.06 10.81
CA VAL A 152 -35.27 3.31 11.09
C VAL A 152 -35.53 3.40 12.59
N ARG A 153 -34.83 2.56 13.36
CA ARG A 153 -34.98 2.60 14.84
C ARG A 153 -34.39 3.88 15.43
N ALA A 154 -33.23 4.35 14.92
CA ALA A 154 -32.64 5.60 15.36
C ALA A 154 -33.53 6.80 15.03
N GLU A 155 -34.06 6.89 13.80
CA GLU A 155 -35.00 7.91 13.37
C GLU A 155 -36.26 7.94 14.26
N LYS A 156 -36.78 6.76 14.62
CA LYS A 156 -37.88 6.65 15.57
C LYS A 156 -37.56 7.27 16.94
N TYR A 157 -36.38 7.00 17.49
CA TYR A 157 -35.96 7.57 18.77
C TYR A 157 -35.67 9.07 18.68
N GLU A 158 -35.15 9.54 17.56
CA GLU A 158 -34.94 10.96 17.29
C GLU A 158 -36.29 11.71 17.29
N VAL A 159 -37.28 11.24 16.53
CA VAL A 159 -38.63 11.79 16.53
C VAL A 159 -39.26 11.74 17.91
N LEU A 160 -39.09 10.63 18.65
CA LEU A 160 -39.62 10.55 20.03
C LEU A 160 -38.98 11.57 20.98
N GLY A 161 -37.71 11.93 20.72
CA GLY A 161 -36.99 12.98 21.48
C GLY A 161 -37.48 14.39 21.18
N GLU A 162 -38.01 14.63 20.00
CA GLU A 162 -38.53 15.93 19.56
C GLU A 162 -40.02 16.16 19.92
N ILE A 163 -40.75 15.07 20.20
CA ILE A 163 -42.17 15.17 20.56
C ILE A 163 -42.33 15.83 21.93
N PRO A 164 -43.11 16.91 22.04
CA PRO A 164 -43.46 17.51 23.32
C PRO A 164 -44.18 16.49 24.24
N GLN A 165 -43.58 16.22 25.40
CA GLN A 165 -44.08 15.20 26.31
C GLN A 165 -44.00 15.64 27.77
N SER A 166 -44.89 15.09 28.57
CA SER A 166 -44.87 15.15 30.04
C SER A 166 -44.56 13.76 30.60
N ALA A 167 -44.63 13.59 31.93
CA ALA A 167 -44.41 12.29 32.54
C ALA A 167 -45.36 11.18 32.06
N ASN A 168 -46.61 11.56 31.67
CA ASN A 168 -47.66 10.58 31.34
C ASN A 168 -48.36 10.85 30.00
N THR A 169 -48.05 11.93 29.31
CA THR A 169 -48.70 12.33 28.05
C THR A 169 -47.71 12.87 27.05
N PHE A 170 -48.03 12.77 25.77
CA PHE A 170 -47.31 13.41 24.68
C PHE A 170 -48.26 14.04 23.69
N VAL A 171 -47.78 15.00 22.92
CA VAL A 171 -48.57 15.70 21.89
C VAL A 171 -47.91 15.38 20.53
N LEU A 172 -48.74 14.89 19.61
CA LEU A 172 -48.30 14.62 18.23
C LEU A 172 -49.16 15.49 17.30
N SER A 173 -48.52 16.26 16.44
CA SER A 173 -49.18 17.04 15.38
C SER A 173 -48.82 16.49 14.01
N GLY A 174 -49.73 16.57 13.07
CA GLY A 174 -49.51 16.11 11.71
C GLY A 174 -50.59 16.56 10.75
N TYR A 175 -50.31 16.50 9.46
CA TYR A 175 -51.21 16.89 8.41
C TYR A 175 -52.02 15.70 7.88
N VAL A 176 -53.32 15.87 7.73
CA VAL A 176 -54.23 14.85 7.18
C VAL A 176 -55.06 15.46 6.05
N PRO A 177 -55.23 14.79 4.89
CA PRO A 177 -56.11 15.24 3.86
C PRO A 177 -57.55 15.41 4.39
N HIS A 178 -58.19 16.52 4.08
CA HIS A 178 -59.52 16.84 4.60
C HIS A 178 -60.52 15.69 4.45
N ARG A 179 -60.52 14.98 3.32
CA ARG A 179 -61.42 13.82 3.05
C ARG A 179 -61.17 12.63 3.99
N ASP A 180 -60.00 12.53 4.62
CA ASP A 180 -59.61 11.37 5.44
C ASP A 180 -59.64 11.67 6.95
N VAL A 181 -59.92 12.93 7.36
CA VAL A 181 -59.94 13.40 8.75
C VAL A 181 -60.87 12.54 9.63
N GLU A 182 -62.13 12.38 9.24
CA GLU A 182 -63.10 11.60 9.99
C GLU A 182 -62.72 10.12 10.13
N LYS A 183 -62.07 9.56 9.13
CA LYS A 183 -61.59 8.19 9.15
C LYS A 183 -60.43 8.04 10.13
N VAL A 184 -59.46 8.95 10.08
CA VAL A 184 -58.28 8.96 10.95
C VAL A 184 -58.72 9.15 12.40
N LYS A 185 -59.63 10.11 12.68
CA LYS A 185 -60.21 10.36 14.00
C LYS A 185 -60.84 9.10 14.61
N ARG A 186 -61.72 8.42 13.88
CA ARG A 186 -62.33 7.18 14.32
C ARG A 186 -61.34 6.05 14.61
N VAL A 187 -60.31 5.92 13.79
CA VAL A 187 -59.28 4.88 13.99
C VAL A 187 -58.48 5.14 15.24
N LEU A 188 -58.10 6.39 15.48
CA LEU A 188 -57.29 6.77 16.65
C LEU A 188 -58.09 6.61 17.94
N GLU A 189 -59.30 7.16 18.00
CA GLU A 189 -60.21 7.03 19.16
C GLU A 189 -60.58 5.58 19.48
N SER A 190 -60.62 4.70 18.47
CA SER A 190 -60.94 3.28 18.69
C SER A 190 -59.77 2.47 19.25
N LYS A 191 -58.54 2.93 19.04
CA LYS A 191 -57.32 2.17 19.38
C LYS A 191 -56.53 2.76 20.54
N TYR A 192 -56.69 4.04 20.81
CA TYR A 192 -55.88 4.77 21.78
C TYR A 192 -56.76 5.67 22.65
N ASP A 193 -56.36 5.84 23.90
CA ASP A 193 -56.95 6.83 24.79
C ASP A 193 -56.30 8.19 24.50
N CYS A 194 -56.91 8.96 23.60
CA CYS A 194 -56.33 10.22 23.10
C CYS A 194 -57.45 11.29 22.91
N ALA A 195 -57.08 12.54 23.08
CA ALA A 195 -57.86 13.69 22.67
C ALA A 195 -57.38 14.16 21.31
N ILE A 196 -58.28 14.36 20.37
CA ILE A 196 -57.96 14.79 19.01
C ILE A 196 -58.57 16.16 18.77
N ASP A 197 -57.72 17.13 18.43
CA ASP A 197 -58.10 18.44 17.95
C ASP A 197 -57.81 18.55 16.46
N VAL A 198 -58.70 19.21 15.71
CA VAL A 198 -58.55 19.37 14.26
C VAL A 198 -58.59 20.86 13.96
N GLU A 199 -57.48 21.38 13.53
CA GLU A 199 -57.34 22.78 13.11
C GLU A 199 -57.31 22.88 11.59
N GLU A 200 -57.93 23.93 11.04
CA GLU A 200 -57.76 24.26 9.62
C GLU A 200 -56.40 24.93 9.39
N LEU A 201 -55.80 24.65 8.21
CA LEU A 201 -54.53 25.25 7.81
C LEU A 201 -54.65 26.78 7.75
N LYS A 202 -53.64 27.46 8.29
CA LYS A 202 -53.50 28.91 8.14
C LYS A 202 -52.90 29.24 6.77
N GLU A 203 -53.23 30.43 6.24
CA GLU A 203 -52.77 30.85 4.91
C GLU A 203 -51.21 30.87 4.74
N GLU A 204 -50.47 30.92 5.85
CA GLU A 204 -49.00 30.98 5.88
C GLU A 204 -48.37 29.59 6.01
N GLU A 205 -49.13 28.51 6.18
CA GLU A 205 -48.61 27.16 6.35
C GLU A 205 -48.53 26.41 5.01
N GLU A 206 -47.36 25.86 4.71
CA GLU A 206 -47.11 25.00 3.53
C GLU A 206 -47.18 23.52 3.94
N PRO A 207 -48.35 22.84 3.78
CA PRO A 207 -48.45 21.42 4.11
C PRO A 207 -47.69 20.56 3.11
N PRO A 208 -47.25 19.37 3.51
CA PRO A 208 -46.62 18.44 2.60
C PRO A 208 -47.60 17.99 1.50
N VAL A 209 -47.09 17.93 0.25
CA VAL A 209 -47.89 17.54 -0.91
C VAL A 209 -48.09 16.02 -0.93
N LEU A 210 -49.37 15.59 -1.03
CA LEU A 210 -49.67 14.17 -1.23
C LEU A 210 -49.47 13.81 -2.72
N LEU A 211 -48.35 13.20 -3.05
CA LEU A 211 -48.08 12.68 -4.39
C LEU A 211 -48.84 11.36 -4.61
N LYS A 212 -49.69 11.34 -5.62
CA LYS A 212 -50.37 10.13 -6.08
C LYS A 212 -49.64 9.60 -7.29
N ASN A 213 -48.89 8.54 -7.11
CA ASN A 213 -48.30 7.82 -8.26
C ASN A 213 -49.43 7.09 -9.00
N ASN A 214 -49.44 7.28 -10.30
CA ASN A 214 -50.34 6.53 -11.19
C ASN A 214 -49.85 5.11 -11.39
#